data_5028500ec7e43da235ecb5768d24d088
#
_entry.id   5028500ec7e43da235ecb5768d24d088
#
_cell.length_a   1.000
_cell.length_b   1.000
_cell.length_c   1.000
_cell.angle_alpha   90.00
_cell.angle_beta   90.00
_cell.angle_gamma   90.00
#
_symmetry.space_group_name_H-M   'P 1'
#
loop_
_entity.id
_entity.type
_entity.pdbx_description
1 polymer ?
#
loop_
_entity_poly.entity_id
_entity_poly.type
_entity_poly.pdbx_seq_one_letter_code
_entity_poly.pdbx_strand_id
1 'polypeptide(L)'
;MANQPNILYFVADQMRADTQHYLGNPASITPNLDALVEEGVGFENAYCQNPVCVPSRCSFLSGLYPHTTGHRTMHFLQEEDEPNILRIMKNAGYEVIWIGRNDVVPGDKTKTDYCDEYYNGINPGNTRDKTYDVMSSLQHTKHDATDDTPFNKDEYSFYIGKVSEEKSGPADVGCVNACLEYLDRKKREGNNKPFFIYCTLMYPHPPYGVCEPWFSMIDRNALPPRKKWNPEKPEMLVETANRMELHDWSEERWNELRAVYLGMTAKWDDQLGQVVNKLK
;
A
#
# COMPACT_ATOMS: atom_id res chain seq x y z
N MET A 1 14.15 -7.08 -32.42
CA MET A 1 14.19 -6.46 -31.08
C MET A 1 13.52 -7.44 -30.13
N ALA A 2 14.10 -7.72 -28.97
CA ALA A 2 13.44 -8.57 -27.99
C ALA A 2 12.08 -7.98 -27.66
N ASN A 3 11.05 -8.84 -27.54
CA ASN A 3 9.70 -8.41 -27.20
C ASN A 3 9.72 -7.89 -25.75
N GLN A 4 9.58 -6.59 -25.56
CA GLN A 4 9.55 -5.98 -24.24
C GLN A 4 8.17 -6.25 -23.60
N PRO A 5 8.08 -6.97 -22.44
CA PRO A 5 6.80 -7.26 -21.82
C PRO A 5 6.19 -6.02 -21.19
N ASN A 6 4.88 -5.96 -21.09
CA ASN A 6 4.20 -5.02 -20.21
C ASN A 6 4.47 -5.38 -18.76
N ILE A 7 4.62 -4.37 -17.89
CA ILE A 7 4.96 -4.56 -16.48
C ILE A 7 3.96 -3.82 -15.60
N LEU A 8 3.38 -4.55 -14.65
CA LEU A 8 2.61 -3.98 -13.54
C LEU A 8 3.42 -4.14 -12.24
N TYR A 9 3.83 -3.02 -11.65
CA TYR A 9 4.46 -2.98 -10.33
C TYR A 9 3.43 -2.48 -9.32
N PHE A 10 2.73 -3.43 -8.67
CA PHE A 10 1.62 -3.15 -7.76
C PHE A 10 2.09 -3.27 -6.32
N VAL A 11 1.91 -2.21 -5.52
CA VAL A 11 2.52 -2.08 -4.19
C VAL A 11 1.45 -1.80 -3.13
N ALA A 12 1.48 -2.59 -2.06
CA ALA A 12 0.73 -2.32 -0.83
C ALA A 12 1.57 -1.48 0.14
N ASP A 13 0.96 -0.56 0.88
CA ASP A 13 1.64 0.16 1.95
C ASP A 13 1.43 -0.54 3.29
N GLN A 14 2.51 -0.76 4.02
CA GLN A 14 2.53 -1.36 5.38
C GLN A 14 1.91 -2.78 5.47
N MET A 15 1.96 -3.55 4.37
CA MET A 15 1.51 -4.94 4.40
C MET A 15 2.56 -5.83 5.07
N ARG A 16 2.11 -6.59 6.08
CA ARG A 16 2.95 -7.56 6.79
C ARG A 16 3.00 -8.88 6.03
N ALA A 17 4.17 -9.52 5.99
CA ALA A 17 4.31 -10.83 5.35
C ALA A 17 3.40 -11.90 5.99
N ASP A 18 3.24 -11.89 7.32
CA ASP A 18 2.41 -12.84 8.04
C ASP A 18 0.89 -12.63 7.89
N THR A 19 0.46 -11.75 7.01
CA THR A 19 -0.96 -11.53 6.66
C THR A 19 -1.32 -12.02 5.27
N GLN A 20 -0.44 -12.72 4.60
CA GLN A 20 -0.70 -13.31 3.29
C GLN A 20 -1.06 -14.80 3.45
N HIS A 21 -2.10 -15.25 2.75
CA HIS A 21 -2.58 -16.62 2.90
C HIS A 21 -1.54 -17.65 2.43
N TYR A 22 -0.88 -17.42 1.30
CA TYR A 22 0.15 -18.36 0.78
C TYR A 22 1.38 -18.48 1.70
N LEU A 23 1.61 -17.52 2.61
CA LEU A 23 2.64 -17.60 3.67
C LEU A 23 2.14 -18.27 4.96
N GLY A 24 0.96 -18.89 4.91
CA GLY A 24 0.45 -19.75 5.97
C GLY A 24 -0.47 -19.07 6.99
N ASN A 25 -1.03 -17.89 6.70
CA ASN A 25 -2.05 -17.30 7.56
C ASN A 25 -3.44 -17.84 7.20
N PRO A 26 -4.05 -18.74 8.01
CA PRO A 26 -5.31 -19.37 7.66
C PRO A 26 -6.51 -18.42 7.74
N ALA A 27 -6.39 -17.29 8.41
CA ALA A 27 -7.45 -16.29 8.53
C ALA A 27 -7.39 -15.22 7.43
N SER A 28 -6.34 -15.21 6.61
CA SER A 28 -6.20 -14.27 5.50
C SER A 28 -6.97 -14.73 4.27
N ILE A 29 -7.53 -13.79 3.53
CA ILE A 29 -8.30 -14.04 2.31
C ILE A 29 -7.66 -13.23 1.19
N THR A 30 -6.72 -13.86 0.47
CA THR A 30 -5.93 -13.24 -0.62
C THR A 30 -5.90 -14.11 -1.88
N PRO A 31 -7.07 -14.49 -2.46
CA PRO A 31 -7.12 -15.46 -3.54
C PRO A 31 -6.46 -14.96 -4.85
N ASN A 32 -6.45 -13.66 -5.12
CA ASN A 32 -5.83 -13.12 -6.32
C ASN A 32 -4.29 -13.14 -6.22
N LEU A 33 -3.76 -12.84 -5.03
CA LEU A 33 -2.32 -12.94 -4.74
C LEU A 33 -1.87 -14.41 -4.76
N ASP A 34 -2.65 -15.31 -4.16
CA ASP A 34 -2.38 -16.75 -4.15
C ASP A 34 -2.30 -17.30 -5.59
N ALA A 35 -3.26 -16.90 -6.45
CA ALA A 35 -3.24 -17.29 -7.87
C ALA A 35 -1.99 -16.78 -8.61
N LEU A 36 -1.52 -15.55 -8.33
CA LEU A 36 -0.28 -15.04 -8.90
C LEU A 36 0.95 -15.82 -8.43
N VAL A 37 0.95 -16.27 -7.18
CA VAL A 37 2.03 -17.11 -6.64
C VAL A 37 2.03 -18.49 -7.29
N GLU A 38 0.85 -19.09 -7.52
CA GLU A 38 0.69 -20.37 -8.21
C GLU A 38 1.15 -20.30 -9.68
N GLU A 39 0.87 -19.20 -10.38
CA GLU A 39 1.26 -18.97 -11.78
C GLU A 39 2.70 -18.44 -11.92
N GLY A 40 3.33 -17.96 -10.84
CA GLY A 40 4.59 -17.23 -10.86
C GLY A 40 5.60 -17.70 -9.82
N VAL A 41 6.18 -16.75 -9.09
CA VAL A 41 7.18 -16.99 -8.04
C VAL A 41 6.80 -16.21 -6.78
N GLY A 42 6.58 -16.94 -5.69
CA GLY A 42 6.43 -16.37 -4.34
C GLY A 42 7.78 -16.29 -3.62
N PHE A 43 8.08 -15.14 -3.00
CA PHE A 43 9.29 -14.93 -2.21
C PHE A 43 8.97 -15.04 -0.72
N GLU A 44 9.35 -16.14 -0.09
CA GLU A 44 9.11 -16.37 1.34
C GLU A 44 10.06 -15.55 2.24
N ASN A 45 11.23 -15.21 1.74
CA ASN A 45 12.31 -14.53 2.46
C ASN A 45 12.65 -13.17 1.82
N ALA A 46 11.65 -12.32 1.65
CA ALA A 46 11.84 -10.95 1.22
C ALA A 46 11.97 -10.01 2.43
N TYR A 47 12.98 -9.13 2.41
CA TYR A 47 13.30 -8.24 3.53
C TYR A 47 13.24 -6.78 3.11
N CYS A 48 12.59 -5.94 3.91
CA CYS A 48 12.64 -4.50 3.80
C CYS A 48 13.77 -3.96 4.68
N GLN A 49 14.65 -3.14 4.12
CA GLN A 49 15.83 -2.62 4.82
C GLN A 49 15.46 -1.58 5.88
N ASN A 50 14.39 -0.81 5.65
CA ASN A 50 13.82 0.13 6.60
C ASN A 50 12.30 0.21 6.35
N PRO A 51 11.46 -0.30 7.26
CA PRO A 51 10.00 -0.40 7.06
C PRO A 51 9.26 0.94 7.31
N VAL A 52 9.80 2.04 6.78
CA VAL A 52 9.21 3.37 6.75
C VAL A 52 9.01 3.76 5.29
N CYS A 53 7.93 4.43 4.95
CA CYS A 53 7.49 4.67 3.57
C CYS A 53 8.60 5.24 2.66
N VAL A 54 9.17 6.39 2.98
CA VAL A 54 10.22 7.03 2.15
C VAL A 54 11.47 6.17 2.05
N PRO A 55 12.12 5.71 3.14
CA PRO A 55 13.30 4.87 3.05
C PRO A 55 13.07 3.58 2.25
N SER A 56 11.94 2.91 2.49
CA SER A 56 11.57 1.70 1.76
C SER A 56 11.39 1.96 0.27
N ARG A 57 10.63 3.00 -0.09
CA ARG A 57 10.35 3.35 -1.49
C ARG A 57 11.59 3.82 -2.22
N CYS A 58 12.42 4.65 -1.61
CA CYS A 58 13.70 5.04 -2.17
C CYS A 58 14.58 3.82 -2.41
N SER A 59 14.62 2.86 -1.48
CA SER A 59 15.41 1.65 -1.61
C SER A 59 14.95 0.76 -2.77
N PHE A 60 13.67 0.41 -2.85
CA PHE A 60 13.22 -0.52 -3.90
C PHE A 60 13.12 0.13 -5.30
N LEU A 61 12.98 1.47 -5.39
CA LEU A 61 13.01 2.16 -6.68
C LEU A 61 14.43 2.46 -7.18
N SER A 62 15.41 2.62 -6.27
CA SER A 62 16.81 2.84 -6.63
C SER A 62 17.63 1.56 -6.74
N GLY A 63 17.24 0.49 -6.02
CA GLY A 63 18.05 -0.70 -5.80
C GLY A 63 19.17 -0.51 -4.77
N LEU A 64 19.20 0.61 -4.04
CA LEU A 64 20.23 0.95 -3.06
C LEU A 64 19.70 0.82 -1.63
N TYR A 65 20.59 0.52 -0.69
CA TYR A 65 20.22 0.53 0.73
C TYR A 65 20.02 1.96 1.23
N PRO A 66 19.04 2.23 2.10
CA PRO A 66 18.73 3.58 2.58
C PRO A 66 19.90 4.29 3.26
N HIS A 67 20.80 3.55 3.92
CA HIS A 67 21.97 4.12 4.57
C HIS A 67 23.06 4.56 3.57
N THR A 68 23.06 4.04 2.35
CA THR A 68 24.05 4.40 1.31
C THR A 68 23.84 5.83 0.84
N THR A 69 22.58 6.24 0.67
CA THR A 69 22.18 7.54 0.14
C THR A 69 21.57 8.47 1.20
N GLY A 70 21.40 7.98 2.43
CA GLY A 70 20.94 8.81 3.56
C GLY A 70 19.43 8.89 3.74
N HIS A 71 18.64 8.08 3.05
CA HIS A 71 17.17 8.03 3.19
C HIS A 71 16.76 7.38 4.51
N ARG A 72 16.85 8.12 5.61
CA ARG A 72 16.67 7.58 6.98
C ARG A 72 15.26 7.73 7.53
N THR A 73 14.57 8.77 7.09
CA THR A 73 13.21 9.10 7.56
C THR A 73 12.35 9.64 6.43
N MET A 74 11.11 10.05 6.74
CA MET A 74 10.15 10.62 5.78
C MET A 74 10.59 11.92 5.09
N HIS A 75 11.64 12.58 5.59
CA HIS A 75 12.10 13.88 5.07
C HIS A 75 13.28 13.78 4.09
N PHE A 76 13.88 12.59 3.94
CA PHE A 76 15.03 12.38 3.08
C PHE A 76 14.60 11.69 1.79
N LEU A 77 13.98 12.46 0.91
CA LEU A 77 13.52 12.03 -0.41
C LEU A 77 14.70 11.81 -1.36
N GLN A 78 14.45 11.14 -2.48
CA GLN A 78 15.44 10.88 -3.51
C GLN A 78 15.97 12.18 -4.15
N GLU A 79 17.28 12.24 -4.35
CA GLU A 79 17.93 13.30 -5.11
C GLU A 79 17.81 13.03 -6.63
N GLU A 80 18.04 14.07 -7.44
CA GLU A 80 17.78 14.02 -8.87
C GLU A 80 18.75 13.12 -9.65
N ASP A 81 19.97 12.96 -9.16
CA ASP A 81 21.04 12.15 -9.75
C ASP A 81 21.01 10.67 -9.31
N GLU A 82 20.15 10.33 -8.35
CA GLU A 82 20.02 8.96 -7.89
C GLU A 82 19.31 8.06 -8.91
N PRO A 83 19.70 6.78 -8.99
CA PRO A 83 19.00 5.82 -9.85
C PRO A 83 17.54 5.67 -9.43
N ASN A 84 16.65 5.56 -10.43
CA ASN A 84 15.23 5.33 -10.20
C ASN A 84 14.66 4.47 -11.34
N ILE A 85 14.03 3.35 -10.99
CA ILE A 85 13.53 2.39 -11.97
C ILE A 85 12.51 3.03 -12.94
N LEU A 86 11.69 3.98 -12.49
CA LEU A 86 10.70 4.64 -13.36
C LEU A 86 11.43 5.39 -14.50
N ARG A 87 12.45 6.17 -14.15
CA ARG A 87 13.28 6.89 -15.13
C ARG A 87 14.05 5.93 -16.02
N ILE A 88 14.58 4.84 -15.47
CA ILE A 88 15.27 3.79 -16.23
C ILE A 88 14.33 3.16 -17.26
N MET A 89 13.12 2.80 -16.85
CA MET A 89 12.13 2.19 -17.74
C MET A 89 11.67 3.17 -18.82
N LYS A 90 11.46 4.43 -18.47
CA LYS A 90 11.13 5.48 -19.44
C LYS A 90 12.23 5.65 -20.49
N ASN A 91 13.49 5.71 -20.07
CA ASN A 91 14.64 5.80 -20.98
C ASN A 91 14.82 4.54 -21.82
N ALA A 92 14.38 3.39 -21.35
CA ALA A 92 14.35 2.13 -22.10
C ALA A 92 13.18 2.04 -23.10
N GLY A 93 12.37 3.09 -23.24
CA GLY A 93 11.30 3.20 -24.22
C GLY A 93 9.93 2.73 -23.76
N TYR A 94 9.76 2.42 -22.48
CA TYR A 94 8.43 2.13 -21.92
C TYR A 94 7.58 3.41 -21.81
N GLU A 95 6.28 3.25 -21.93
CA GLU A 95 5.31 4.23 -21.44
C GLU A 95 5.14 4.02 -19.94
N VAL A 96 5.59 4.97 -19.14
CA VAL A 96 5.61 4.85 -17.69
C VAL A 96 4.44 5.60 -17.08
N ILE A 97 3.60 4.86 -16.33
CA ILE A 97 2.42 5.38 -15.66
C ILE A 97 2.63 5.23 -14.16
N TRP A 98 2.66 6.36 -13.46
CA TRP A 98 2.76 6.37 -12.01
C TRP A 98 1.40 6.68 -11.39
N ILE A 99 0.87 5.75 -10.62
CA ILE A 99 -0.43 5.84 -9.97
C ILE A 99 -0.26 5.68 -8.46
N GLY A 100 -0.86 6.59 -7.71
CA GLY A 100 -0.87 6.57 -6.25
C GLY A 100 0.21 7.45 -5.63
N ARG A 101 0.57 7.10 -4.40
CA ARG A 101 1.39 7.91 -3.51
C ARG A 101 2.82 8.12 -4.01
N ASN A 102 3.33 9.34 -3.84
CA ASN A 102 4.70 9.68 -4.24
C ASN A 102 5.73 9.19 -3.20
N ASP A 103 5.89 9.84 -2.09
CA ASP A 103 6.90 9.53 -1.04
C ASP A 103 8.34 9.23 -1.53
N VAL A 104 8.72 9.71 -2.70
CA VAL A 104 10.02 9.43 -3.30
C VAL A 104 10.68 10.70 -3.81
N VAL A 105 9.97 11.47 -4.62
CA VAL A 105 10.48 12.64 -5.30
C VAL A 105 9.94 13.90 -4.63
N PRO A 106 10.77 14.94 -4.39
CA PRO A 106 10.30 16.22 -3.84
C PRO A 106 9.09 16.79 -4.60
N GLY A 107 8.16 17.40 -3.85
CA GLY A 107 6.89 17.88 -4.40
C GLY A 107 7.01 19.01 -5.42
N ASP A 108 8.11 19.76 -5.35
CA ASP A 108 8.47 20.85 -6.28
C ASP A 108 9.10 20.35 -7.59
N LYS A 109 9.50 19.06 -7.66
CA LYS A 109 10.05 18.46 -8.87
C LYS A 109 8.95 18.02 -9.82
N THR A 110 9.18 18.25 -11.11
CA THR A 110 8.29 17.73 -12.15
C THR A 110 8.44 16.22 -12.27
N LYS A 111 7.33 15.51 -12.34
CA LYS A 111 7.35 14.05 -12.48
C LYS A 111 7.57 13.58 -13.91
N THR A 112 7.66 14.52 -14.87
CA THR A 112 7.88 14.22 -16.29
C THR A 112 9.20 13.52 -16.58
N ASP A 113 10.19 13.64 -15.71
CA ASP A 113 11.46 12.91 -15.84
C ASP A 113 11.32 11.42 -15.46
N TYR A 114 10.33 11.10 -14.67
CA TYR A 114 10.10 9.76 -14.12
C TYR A 114 8.99 8.98 -14.83
N CYS A 115 7.94 9.67 -15.28
CA CYS A 115 6.77 9.04 -15.89
C CYS A 115 6.18 9.89 -17.02
N ASP A 116 5.36 9.27 -17.84
CA ASP A 116 4.59 9.94 -18.88
C ASP A 116 3.26 10.46 -18.35
N GLU A 117 2.67 9.71 -17.40
CA GLU A 117 1.45 10.12 -16.69
C GLU A 117 1.61 9.88 -15.19
N TYR A 118 1.07 10.82 -14.39
CA TYR A 118 1.01 10.73 -12.93
C TYR A 118 -0.41 10.94 -12.44
N TYR A 119 -0.87 10.02 -11.58
CA TYR A 119 -2.17 10.06 -10.95
C TYR A 119 -2.05 9.80 -9.45
N ASN A 120 -2.56 10.70 -8.59
CA ASN A 120 -2.37 10.62 -7.15
C ASN A 120 -3.51 9.95 -6.36
N GLY A 121 -4.50 9.37 -7.03
CA GLY A 121 -5.64 8.68 -6.38
C GLY A 121 -6.81 9.57 -5.99
N ILE A 122 -6.71 10.90 -6.08
CA ILE A 122 -7.71 11.83 -5.53
C ILE A 122 -8.55 12.52 -6.62
N ASN A 123 -8.00 12.78 -7.79
CA ASN A 123 -8.69 13.48 -8.88
C ASN A 123 -8.60 12.70 -10.18
N PRO A 124 -9.65 11.96 -10.58
CA PRO A 124 -9.72 11.42 -11.94
C PRO A 124 -9.78 12.58 -12.94
N GLY A 125 -8.78 12.65 -13.80
CA GLY A 125 -8.74 13.60 -14.92
C GLY A 125 -7.83 14.84 -14.75
N ASN A 126 -7.09 14.99 -13.66
CA ASN A 126 -6.14 16.09 -13.51
C ASN A 126 -4.70 15.56 -13.39
N THR A 127 -4.12 15.23 -14.53
CA THR A 127 -2.74 14.73 -14.67
C THR A 127 -1.68 15.81 -14.50
N ARG A 128 -2.06 17.07 -14.30
CA ARG A 128 -1.14 18.20 -14.18
C ARG A 128 -1.45 19.01 -12.93
N ASP A 129 -0.58 18.91 -11.94
CA ASP A 129 -0.53 19.76 -10.76
C ASP A 129 -1.69 19.67 -9.75
N LYS A 130 -1.51 18.85 -8.74
CA LYS A 130 -1.61 19.28 -7.34
C LYS A 130 -1.12 18.12 -6.47
N THR A 131 0.06 18.29 -5.90
CA THR A 131 0.51 17.56 -4.70
C THR A 131 -0.49 17.79 -3.58
N TYR A 132 -1.63 17.10 -3.63
CA TYR A 132 -2.47 16.99 -2.46
C TYR A 132 -1.84 15.90 -1.59
N ASP A 133 -1.26 16.35 -0.49
CA ASP A 133 -0.77 15.47 0.54
C ASP A 133 -1.93 14.62 1.06
N VAL A 134 -1.95 13.33 0.66
CA VAL A 134 -2.97 12.37 1.11
C VAL A 134 -2.94 12.27 2.64
N MET A 135 -1.77 12.50 3.25
CA MET A 135 -1.63 12.55 4.71
C MET A 135 -2.39 13.72 5.31
N SER A 136 -2.52 14.87 4.64
CA SER A 136 -3.30 15.99 5.17
C SER A 136 -4.80 15.71 5.16
N SER A 137 -5.29 14.95 4.19
CA SER A 137 -6.70 14.54 4.16
C SER A 137 -7.03 13.47 5.21
N LEU A 138 -6.07 12.59 5.53
CA LEU A 138 -6.21 11.60 6.59
C LEU A 138 -6.09 12.22 7.99
N GLN A 139 -5.26 13.26 8.15
CA GLN A 139 -5.15 14.00 9.43
C GLN A 139 -6.38 14.85 9.73
N HIS A 140 -7.23 15.16 8.75
CA HIS A 140 -8.43 15.97 8.92
C HIS A 140 -9.72 15.17 9.02
N THR A 141 -9.68 13.85 8.89
CA THR A 141 -10.78 13.02 9.37
C THR A 141 -10.72 13.02 10.90
N LYS A 142 -11.15 14.15 11.52
CA LYS A 142 -11.62 14.09 12.90
C LYS A 142 -12.57 12.91 12.95
N HIS A 143 -12.28 11.98 13.86
CA HIS A 143 -13.12 10.85 14.16
C HIS A 143 -14.56 11.34 14.34
N ASP A 144 -15.38 11.27 13.31
CA ASP A 144 -16.83 11.15 13.49
C ASP A 144 -17.06 9.71 14.00
N ALA A 145 -16.64 9.51 15.23
CA ALA A 145 -16.92 8.32 16.00
C ALA A 145 -18.41 8.33 16.37
N THR A 146 -19.26 8.04 15.38
CA THR A 146 -20.70 7.86 15.62
C THR A 146 -21.04 6.42 15.95
N ASP A 147 -20.01 5.57 16.15
CA ASP A 147 -20.23 4.18 16.49
C ASP A 147 -19.78 3.93 17.94
N ASP A 148 -20.73 3.49 18.79
CA ASP A 148 -20.55 3.13 20.19
C ASP A 148 -19.70 1.86 20.40
N THR A 149 -18.73 1.60 19.54
CA THR A 149 -17.80 0.49 19.76
C THR A 149 -16.88 0.85 20.92
N PRO A 150 -16.67 -0.08 21.88
CA PRO A 150 -15.87 0.17 23.08
C PRO A 150 -14.40 0.51 22.80
N PHE A 151 -13.97 0.45 21.56
CA PHE A 151 -12.61 0.68 21.11
C PHE A 151 -12.35 2.08 20.54
N ASN A 152 -13.36 2.92 20.45
CA ASN A 152 -13.29 4.25 19.81
C ASN A 152 -12.52 5.31 20.58
N LYS A 153 -11.99 5.00 21.75
CA LYS A 153 -11.32 5.99 22.62
C LYS A 153 -9.80 6.07 22.43
N ASP A 154 -9.24 5.26 21.53
CA ASP A 154 -7.79 5.17 21.41
C ASP A 154 -7.26 5.90 20.19
N GLU A 155 -6.94 7.15 20.39
CA GLU A 155 -6.25 7.99 19.40
C GLU A 155 -4.93 7.39 18.90
N TYR A 156 -4.32 6.46 19.63
CA TYR A 156 -3.02 5.87 19.32
C TYR A 156 -3.07 4.56 18.53
N SER A 157 -4.21 3.87 18.51
CA SER A 157 -4.30 2.60 17.77
C SER A 157 -4.56 2.78 16.28
N PHE A 158 -4.94 3.98 15.85
CA PHE A 158 -5.43 4.27 14.50
C PHE A 158 -6.60 3.38 14.07
N TYR A 159 -7.29 2.75 15.03
CA TYR A 159 -8.43 1.90 14.76
C TYR A 159 -9.68 2.75 14.55
N ILE A 160 -10.35 2.56 13.42
CA ILE A 160 -11.63 3.19 13.08
C ILE A 160 -12.73 2.15 12.80
N GLY A 161 -12.38 0.89 12.62
CA GLY A 161 -13.32 -0.23 12.51
C GLY A 161 -14.11 -0.27 11.22
N LYS A 162 -15.42 -0.48 11.33
CA LYS A 162 -16.32 -0.51 10.17
C LYS A 162 -16.56 0.91 9.66
N VAL A 163 -16.35 1.12 8.38
CA VAL A 163 -16.60 2.40 7.71
C VAL A 163 -17.54 2.23 6.53
N SER A 164 -18.11 3.32 6.03
CA SER A 164 -18.86 3.30 4.75
C SER A 164 -17.93 3.01 3.58
N GLU A 165 -18.48 2.57 2.46
CA GLU A 165 -17.71 2.30 1.24
C GLU A 165 -16.93 3.53 0.79
N GLU A 166 -17.53 4.71 0.85
CA GLU A 166 -16.92 6.00 0.47
C GLU A 166 -15.71 6.37 1.34
N LYS A 167 -15.67 5.91 2.60
CA LYS A 167 -14.56 6.14 3.54
C LYS A 167 -13.52 5.01 3.52
N SER A 168 -13.79 3.92 2.83
CA SER A 168 -12.95 2.73 2.80
C SER A 168 -11.91 2.81 1.69
N GLY A 169 -10.80 3.51 1.93
CA GLY A 169 -9.69 3.63 0.99
C GLY A 169 -10.06 4.32 -0.34
N PRO A 170 -10.70 5.51 -0.31
CA PRO A 170 -11.19 6.17 -1.54
C PRO A 170 -10.05 6.50 -2.52
N ALA A 171 -8.85 6.79 -2.02
CA ALA A 171 -7.67 7.01 -2.84
C ALA A 171 -7.26 5.74 -3.60
N ASP A 172 -7.35 4.57 -2.97
CA ASP A 172 -7.03 3.29 -3.59
C ASP A 172 -8.04 2.93 -4.69
N VAL A 173 -9.33 3.17 -4.44
CA VAL A 173 -10.37 3.02 -5.46
C VAL A 173 -10.08 3.91 -6.67
N GLY A 174 -9.68 5.17 -6.43
CA GLY A 174 -9.28 6.08 -7.49
C GLY A 174 -8.04 5.58 -8.26
N CYS A 175 -7.05 5.02 -7.58
CA CYS A 175 -5.86 4.44 -8.21
C CYS A 175 -6.20 3.24 -9.09
N VAL A 176 -7.05 2.33 -8.60
CA VAL A 176 -7.52 1.18 -9.39
C VAL A 176 -8.28 1.64 -10.63
N ASN A 177 -9.21 2.57 -10.48
CA ASN A 177 -9.96 3.11 -11.61
C ASN A 177 -9.02 3.75 -12.66
N ALA A 178 -8.01 4.50 -12.24
CA ALA A 178 -7.01 5.07 -13.14
C ALA A 178 -6.23 3.98 -13.91
N CYS A 179 -5.87 2.86 -13.23
CA CYS A 179 -5.26 1.71 -13.90
C CYS A 179 -6.19 1.12 -14.98
N LEU A 180 -7.46 0.90 -14.63
CA LEU A 180 -8.45 0.32 -15.54
C LEU A 180 -8.71 1.24 -16.74
N GLU A 181 -8.88 2.54 -16.51
CA GLU A 181 -9.06 3.55 -17.57
C GLU A 181 -7.87 3.62 -18.52
N TYR A 182 -6.64 3.59 -17.96
CA TYR A 182 -5.43 3.55 -18.77
C TYR A 182 -5.40 2.31 -19.68
N LEU A 183 -5.66 1.13 -19.12
CA LEU A 183 -5.67 -0.13 -19.87
C LEU A 183 -6.76 -0.14 -20.95
N ASP A 184 -7.95 0.39 -20.69
CA ASP A 184 -9.02 0.53 -21.67
C ASP A 184 -8.64 1.51 -22.79
N ARG A 185 -8.04 2.63 -22.45
CA ARG A 185 -7.54 3.60 -23.42
C ARG A 185 -6.47 2.97 -24.31
N LYS A 186 -5.50 2.30 -23.71
CA LYS A 186 -4.42 1.60 -24.41
C LYS A 186 -4.93 0.60 -25.44
N LYS A 187 -5.93 -0.18 -25.04
CA LYS A 187 -6.60 -1.15 -25.92
C LYS A 187 -7.35 -0.48 -27.09
N ARG A 188 -8.09 0.60 -26.81
CA ARG A 188 -8.85 1.33 -27.85
C ARG A 188 -7.95 1.99 -28.88
N GLU A 189 -6.83 2.55 -28.46
CA GLU A 189 -5.88 3.24 -29.31
C GLU A 189 -5.03 2.30 -30.17
N GLY A 190 -5.02 0.99 -29.86
CA GLY A 190 -4.17 0.00 -30.53
C GLY A 190 -2.68 0.29 -30.39
N ASN A 191 -2.30 1.05 -29.37
CA ASN A 191 -0.93 1.45 -29.10
C ASN A 191 -0.13 0.26 -28.52
N ASN A 192 0.81 -0.26 -29.29
CA ASN A 192 1.64 -1.43 -28.94
C ASN A 192 2.93 -1.05 -28.20
N LYS A 193 3.13 0.22 -27.82
CA LYS A 193 4.28 0.61 -26.99
C LYS A 193 4.20 -0.12 -25.64
N PRO A 194 5.27 -0.80 -25.17
CA PRO A 194 5.24 -1.46 -23.89
C PRO A 194 5.04 -0.44 -22.78
N PHE A 195 4.29 -0.83 -21.73
CA PHE A 195 4.05 0.03 -20.57
C PHE A 195 4.65 -0.54 -19.28
N PHE A 196 4.98 0.38 -18.40
CA PHE A 196 5.35 0.12 -17.02
C PHE A 196 4.38 0.89 -16.11
N ILE A 197 3.45 0.18 -15.47
CA ILE A 197 2.54 0.78 -14.48
C ILE A 197 3.16 0.58 -13.10
N TYR A 198 3.45 1.68 -12.40
CA TYR A 198 3.78 1.70 -10.98
C TYR A 198 2.54 2.17 -10.22
N CYS A 199 1.86 1.24 -9.57
CA CYS A 199 0.63 1.51 -8.82
C CYS A 199 0.84 1.24 -7.34
N THR A 200 0.66 2.27 -6.51
CA THR A 200 0.85 2.18 -5.07
C THR A 200 -0.46 2.47 -4.35
N LEU A 201 -0.95 1.49 -3.62
CA LEU A 201 -2.14 1.61 -2.80
C LEU A 201 -1.76 1.87 -1.33
N MET A 202 -2.68 2.49 -0.60
CA MET A 202 -2.52 2.78 0.81
C MET A 202 -2.81 1.56 1.70
N TYR A 203 -3.74 0.71 1.31
CA TYR A 203 -4.10 -0.44 2.11
C TYR A 203 -2.96 -1.47 2.17
N PRO A 204 -2.77 -2.09 3.35
CA PRO A 204 -3.46 -1.94 4.64
C PRO A 204 -2.83 -0.93 5.64
N HIS A 205 -2.26 0.18 5.19
CA HIS A 205 -1.75 1.26 6.05
C HIS A 205 -2.88 1.87 6.92
N PRO A 206 -2.62 2.27 8.18
CA PRO A 206 -3.62 2.93 9.02
C PRO A 206 -4.10 4.27 8.40
N PRO A 207 -5.29 4.77 8.80
CA PRO A 207 -6.14 4.26 9.88
C PRO A 207 -6.80 2.92 9.53
N TYR A 208 -6.92 2.05 10.55
CA TYR A 208 -7.44 0.70 10.36
C TYR A 208 -8.96 0.69 10.30
N GLY A 209 -9.49 0.74 9.11
CA GLY A 209 -10.91 0.72 8.83
C GLY A 209 -11.25 0.20 7.44
N VAL A 210 -12.32 -0.57 7.34
CA VAL A 210 -12.76 -1.16 6.08
C VAL A 210 -14.28 -1.28 6.04
N CYS A 211 -14.86 -1.19 4.85
CA CYS A 211 -16.30 -1.38 4.63
C CYS A 211 -16.67 -2.87 4.51
N GLU A 212 -17.97 -3.14 4.45
CA GLU A 212 -18.48 -4.45 4.04
C GLU A 212 -18.16 -4.72 2.55
N PRO A 213 -18.01 -5.98 2.13
CA PRO A 213 -18.09 -7.19 2.96
C PRO A 213 -16.79 -7.49 3.74
N TRP A 214 -15.70 -6.80 3.48
CA TRP A 214 -14.36 -7.09 4.01
C TRP A 214 -14.28 -6.96 5.52
N PHE A 215 -15.11 -6.10 6.14
CA PHE A 215 -15.15 -5.97 7.59
C PHE A 215 -15.64 -7.25 8.28
N SER A 216 -16.72 -7.85 7.77
CA SER A 216 -17.34 -9.04 8.39
C SER A 216 -16.79 -10.37 7.90
N MET A 217 -16.04 -10.39 6.77
CA MET A 217 -15.56 -11.65 6.18
C MET A 217 -14.47 -12.34 7.01
N ILE A 218 -13.77 -11.62 7.87
CA ILE A 218 -12.72 -12.18 8.73
C ILE A 218 -13.34 -12.67 10.04
N ASP A 219 -13.29 -13.98 10.27
CA ASP A 219 -13.76 -14.57 11.53
C ASP A 219 -12.77 -14.26 12.66
N ARG A 220 -13.21 -13.43 13.64
CA ARG A 220 -12.42 -13.03 14.81
C ARG A 220 -12.03 -14.20 15.69
N ASN A 221 -12.82 -15.28 15.67
CA ASN A 221 -12.57 -16.48 16.48
C ASN A 221 -11.59 -17.45 15.80
N ALA A 222 -11.43 -17.36 14.49
CA ALA A 222 -10.51 -18.19 13.70
C ALA A 222 -9.11 -17.59 13.56
N LEU A 223 -8.85 -16.43 14.16
CA LEU A 223 -7.53 -15.80 14.09
C LEU A 223 -6.48 -16.66 14.79
N PRO A 224 -5.31 -16.87 14.19
CA PRO A 224 -4.23 -17.61 14.83
C PRO A 224 -3.79 -16.88 16.11
N PRO A 225 -3.26 -17.60 17.11
CA PRO A 225 -2.78 -16.99 18.34
C PRO A 225 -1.78 -15.87 18.07
N ARG A 226 -1.91 -14.78 18.77
CA ARG A 226 -0.96 -13.66 18.68
C ARG A 226 0.41 -14.11 19.22
N LYS A 227 1.48 -13.70 18.54
CA LYS A 227 2.83 -13.89 19.07
C LYS A 227 2.96 -13.18 20.42
N LYS A 228 3.43 -13.90 21.43
CA LYS A 228 3.66 -13.33 22.76
C LYS A 228 4.67 -12.18 22.68
N TRP A 229 4.50 -11.22 23.58
CA TRP A 229 5.47 -10.15 23.74
C TRP A 229 6.83 -10.74 24.07
N ASN A 230 7.88 -10.28 23.36
CA ASN A 230 9.26 -10.63 23.65
C ASN A 230 9.93 -9.43 24.36
N PRO A 231 10.41 -9.57 25.60
CA PRO A 231 11.10 -8.50 26.32
C PRO A 231 12.46 -8.12 25.72
N GLU A 232 13.03 -8.96 24.85
CA GLU A 232 14.29 -8.69 24.14
C GLU A 232 14.10 -7.82 22.89
N LYS A 233 12.91 -7.25 22.68
CA LYS A 233 12.69 -6.30 21.59
C LYS A 233 13.54 -5.04 21.76
N PRO A 234 13.92 -4.38 20.65
CA PRO A 234 14.59 -3.09 20.71
C PRO A 234 13.85 -2.09 21.61
N GLU A 235 14.61 -1.34 22.40
CA GLU A 235 14.08 -0.37 23.38
C GLU A 235 13.04 0.58 22.78
N MET A 236 13.25 1.02 21.54
CA MET A 236 12.29 1.87 20.83
C MET A 236 10.90 1.20 20.70
N LEU A 237 10.82 -0.11 20.48
CA LEU A 237 9.54 -0.82 20.39
C LEU A 237 8.91 -1.01 21.76
N VAL A 238 9.74 -1.23 22.79
CA VAL A 238 9.28 -1.30 24.19
C VAL A 238 8.67 0.02 24.61
N GLU A 239 9.37 1.12 24.36
CA GLU A 239 8.93 2.47 24.67
C GLU A 239 7.63 2.83 23.91
N THR A 240 7.54 2.46 22.64
CA THR A 240 6.32 2.64 21.85
C THR A 240 5.14 1.89 22.47
N ALA A 241 5.35 0.63 22.87
CA ALA A 241 4.30 -0.17 23.51
C ALA A 241 3.86 0.43 24.84
N ASN A 242 4.80 0.96 25.64
CA ASN A 242 4.52 1.64 26.90
C ASN A 242 3.67 2.91 26.69
N ARG A 243 4.09 3.77 25.75
CA ARG A 243 3.37 5.03 25.44
C ARG A 243 1.97 4.79 24.91
N MET A 244 1.77 3.71 24.18
CA MET A 244 0.49 3.32 23.59
C MET A 244 -0.32 2.39 24.50
N GLU A 245 0.16 2.11 25.71
CA GLU A 245 -0.49 1.23 26.70
C GLU A 245 -0.88 -0.16 26.12
N LEU A 246 -0.06 -0.67 25.17
CA LEU A 246 -0.39 -1.89 24.43
C LEU A 246 -0.36 -3.14 25.29
N HIS A 247 0.26 -3.09 26.47
CA HIS A 247 0.32 -4.20 27.42
C HIS A 247 -1.02 -4.47 28.09
N ASP A 248 -1.89 -3.43 28.18
CA ASP A 248 -3.20 -3.50 28.85
C ASP A 248 -4.33 -3.91 27.90
N TRP A 249 -4.00 -4.10 26.62
CA TRP A 249 -5.01 -4.49 25.64
C TRP A 249 -5.46 -5.93 25.83
N SER A 250 -6.78 -6.15 25.86
CA SER A 250 -7.38 -7.49 25.85
C SER A 250 -7.11 -8.21 24.53
N GLU A 251 -7.16 -9.54 24.55
CA GLU A 251 -7.03 -10.34 23.32
C GLU A 251 -8.17 -10.06 22.34
N GLU A 252 -9.37 -9.73 22.81
CA GLU A 252 -10.50 -9.32 21.96
C GLU A 252 -10.18 -8.06 21.18
N ARG A 253 -9.59 -7.07 21.84
CA ARG A 253 -9.17 -5.83 21.20
C ARG A 253 -8.09 -6.05 20.15
N TRP A 254 -7.10 -6.87 20.48
CA TRP A 254 -6.09 -7.28 19.52
C TRP A 254 -6.68 -8.04 18.33
N ASN A 255 -7.63 -8.93 18.57
CA ASN A 255 -8.28 -9.72 17.54
C ASN A 255 -9.15 -8.82 16.62
N GLU A 256 -9.86 -7.86 17.19
CA GLU A 256 -10.63 -6.89 16.40
C GLU A 256 -9.73 -6.07 15.47
N LEU A 257 -8.66 -5.48 15.99
CA LEU A 257 -7.68 -4.74 15.17
C LEU A 257 -7.09 -5.62 14.07
N ARG A 258 -6.71 -6.87 14.39
CA ARG A 258 -6.15 -7.81 13.43
C ARG A 258 -7.16 -8.22 12.35
N ALA A 259 -8.42 -8.43 12.73
CA ALA A 259 -9.46 -8.76 11.78
C ALA A 259 -9.73 -7.62 10.79
N VAL A 260 -9.79 -6.37 11.27
CA VAL A 260 -9.95 -5.20 10.41
C VAL A 260 -8.74 -5.06 9.48
N TYR A 261 -7.53 -5.24 9.98
CA TYR A 261 -6.32 -5.20 9.14
C TYR A 261 -6.34 -6.29 8.04
N LEU A 262 -6.74 -7.52 8.38
CA LEU A 262 -6.91 -8.59 7.38
C LEU A 262 -8.04 -8.28 6.38
N GLY A 263 -9.12 -7.64 6.83
CA GLY A 263 -10.17 -7.15 5.95
C GLY A 263 -9.66 -6.10 4.94
N MET A 264 -8.81 -5.17 5.39
CA MET A 264 -8.13 -4.21 4.50
C MET A 264 -7.20 -4.93 3.51
N THR A 265 -6.50 -5.96 3.97
CA THR A 265 -5.65 -6.81 3.10
C THR A 265 -6.48 -7.53 2.04
N ALA A 266 -7.63 -8.09 2.42
CA ALA A 266 -8.55 -8.74 1.49
C ALA A 266 -9.13 -7.76 0.46
N LYS A 267 -9.44 -6.52 0.85
CA LYS A 267 -9.86 -5.47 -0.09
C LYS A 267 -8.74 -5.10 -1.06
N TRP A 268 -7.50 -4.99 -0.58
CA TRP A 268 -6.35 -4.76 -1.44
C TRP A 268 -6.16 -5.89 -2.44
N ASP A 269 -6.35 -7.14 -2.02
CA ASP A 269 -6.27 -8.32 -2.90
C ASP A 269 -7.36 -8.29 -3.99
N ASP A 270 -8.59 -7.92 -3.65
CA ASP A 270 -9.67 -7.71 -4.63
C ASP A 270 -9.29 -6.62 -5.66
N GLN A 271 -8.72 -5.52 -5.21
CA GLN A 271 -8.24 -4.44 -6.07
C GLN A 271 -7.10 -4.89 -6.99
N LEU A 272 -6.16 -5.70 -6.50
CA LEU A 272 -5.15 -6.36 -7.33
C LEU A 272 -5.81 -7.23 -8.39
N GLY A 273 -6.79 -8.05 -7.99
CA GLY A 273 -7.55 -8.92 -8.90
C GLY A 273 -8.24 -8.16 -10.02
N GLN A 274 -8.85 -7.01 -9.74
CA GLN A 274 -9.49 -6.17 -10.76
C GLN A 274 -8.49 -5.74 -11.85
N VAL A 275 -7.29 -5.29 -11.46
CA VAL A 275 -6.25 -4.84 -12.41
C VAL A 275 -5.66 -6.02 -13.16
N VAL A 276 -5.34 -7.12 -12.48
CA VAL A 276 -4.78 -8.34 -13.10
C VAL A 276 -5.74 -8.94 -14.12
N ASN A 277 -7.04 -9.04 -13.79
CA ASN A 277 -8.05 -9.55 -14.72
C ASN A 277 -8.23 -8.67 -15.95
N LYS A 278 -7.98 -7.38 -15.82
CA LYS A 278 -8.01 -6.43 -16.95
C LYS A 278 -6.81 -6.59 -17.88
N LEU A 279 -5.68 -7.06 -17.37
CA LEU A 279 -4.46 -7.34 -18.15
C LEU A 279 -4.55 -8.64 -18.96
N LYS A 280 -5.32 -9.62 -18.47
CA LYS A 280 -5.63 -10.87 -19.17
C LYS A 280 -6.65 -10.61 -20.30
#